data_d74e04bb738bc8ce4e33f2e49483d14f
#
_entry.id   d74e04bb738bc8ce4e33f2e49483d14f
#
_cell.length_a   1.000
_cell.length_b   1.000
_cell.length_c   1.000
_cell.angle_alpha   90.00
_cell.angle_beta   90.00
_cell.angle_gamma   90.00
#
_symmetry.space_group_name_H-M   'P 1'
#
loop_
_entity.id
_entity.type
_entity.pdbx_description
1 polymer ?
#
loop_
_entity_poly.entity_id
_entity_poly.type
_entity_poly.pdbx_seq_one_letter_code
_entity_poly.pdbx_strand_id
1 'polypeptide(L)'
;MCIRDRPGAEAPKLVTKKMLKLMKRGSVIVDVAIDQGGCVETSKPTTHGNPTYIVDDVVHYCVANMPGGVPRTSTFALNQATLPYLMKLANKGYQKALSEDKNFLAGLNVHKGHVTYKAVADVFGHQYVDPAQAIKN
;
A
#
# COMPACT_ATOMS: atom_id res chain seq x y z
N MET A 1 8.37 -11.37 5.63
CA MET A 1 7.77 -10.65 4.48
C MET A 1 6.38 -11.22 4.25
N CYS A 2 5.35 -10.40 4.34
CA CYS A 2 3.99 -10.87 4.06
C CYS A 2 3.83 -11.09 2.56
N ILE A 3 3.44 -12.30 2.15
CA ILE A 3 3.15 -12.64 0.74
C ILE A 3 2.06 -11.73 0.15
N ARG A 4 1.19 -11.20 1.02
CA ARG A 4 0.08 -10.29 0.66
C ARG A 4 0.53 -8.88 0.25
N ASP A 5 1.69 -8.44 0.73
CA ASP A 5 2.13 -7.06 0.53
C ASP A 5 3.05 -6.99 -0.71
N ARG A 6 2.52 -6.47 -1.80
CA ARG A 6 3.27 -6.18 -3.03
C ARG A 6 3.24 -4.68 -3.29
N PRO A 7 4.27 -3.93 -2.91
CA PRO A 7 4.33 -2.50 -3.19
C PRO A 7 4.14 -2.21 -4.68
N GLY A 8 3.14 -1.38 -5.00
CA GLY A 8 2.83 -0.99 -6.38
C GLY A 8 2.16 -2.06 -7.24
N ALA A 9 1.63 -3.14 -6.66
CA ALA A 9 0.93 -4.20 -7.38
C ALA A 9 -0.34 -4.63 -6.65
N GLU A 10 -1.26 -5.27 -7.37
CA GLU A 10 -2.45 -5.89 -6.79
C GLU A 10 -2.07 -7.05 -5.87
N ALA A 11 -2.78 -7.19 -4.74
CA ALA A 11 -2.57 -8.28 -3.80
C ALA A 11 -2.98 -9.63 -4.42
N PRO A 12 -2.19 -10.70 -4.22
CA PRO A 12 -2.56 -12.03 -4.71
C PRO A 12 -3.78 -12.56 -3.96
N LYS A 13 -4.68 -13.25 -4.66
CA LYS A 13 -5.84 -13.91 -4.04
C LYS A 13 -5.38 -15.21 -3.36
N LEU A 14 -5.29 -15.17 -2.04
CA LEU A 14 -4.83 -16.29 -1.19
C LEU A 14 -6.00 -17.17 -0.72
N VAL A 15 -7.20 -16.58 -0.55
CA VAL A 15 -8.40 -17.29 -0.10
C VAL A 15 -9.47 -17.17 -1.19
N THR A 16 -9.88 -18.31 -1.74
CA THR A 16 -10.94 -18.38 -2.76
C THR A 16 -12.33 -18.48 -2.10
N LYS A 17 -13.37 -18.11 -2.84
CA LYS A 17 -14.76 -18.27 -2.40
C LYS A 17 -15.09 -19.72 -2.00
N LYS A 18 -14.49 -20.70 -2.68
CA LYS A 18 -14.69 -22.13 -2.36
C LYS A 18 -14.16 -22.49 -0.97
N MET A 19 -13.05 -21.86 -0.56
CA MET A 19 -12.44 -22.11 0.76
C MET A 19 -13.30 -21.57 1.90
N LEU A 20 -14.13 -20.54 1.69
CA LEU A 20 -15.04 -20.03 2.71
C LEU A 20 -15.99 -21.11 3.25
N LYS A 21 -16.45 -22.00 2.36
CA LYS A 21 -17.34 -23.11 2.74
C LYS A 21 -16.70 -24.16 3.66
N LEU A 22 -15.36 -24.15 3.77
CA LEU A 22 -14.59 -25.01 4.68
C LEU A 22 -14.37 -24.34 6.05
N MET A 23 -14.66 -23.05 6.15
CA MET A 23 -14.53 -22.31 7.40
C MET A 23 -15.73 -22.56 8.31
N LYS A 24 -15.50 -22.48 9.62
CA LYS A 24 -16.60 -22.59 10.59
C LYS A 24 -17.53 -21.38 10.43
N ARG A 25 -18.83 -21.64 10.57
CA ARG A 25 -19.86 -20.58 10.61
C ARG A 25 -19.52 -19.53 11.66
N GLY A 26 -19.60 -18.24 11.32
CA GLY A 26 -19.24 -17.13 12.19
C GLY A 26 -17.74 -16.86 12.30
N SER A 27 -16.89 -17.55 11.50
CA SER A 27 -15.47 -17.17 11.37
C SER A 27 -15.33 -15.75 10.85
N VAL A 28 -14.23 -15.09 11.18
CA VAL A 28 -13.94 -13.72 10.79
C VAL A 28 -12.71 -13.68 9.89
N ILE A 29 -12.83 -12.94 8.79
CA ILE A 29 -11.72 -12.56 7.90
C ILE A 29 -11.46 -11.07 8.09
N VAL A 30 -10.20 -10.71 8.33
CA VAL A 30 -9.71 -9.34 8.32
C VAL A 30 -8.74 -9.19 7.15
N ASP A 31 -9.16 -8.50 6.09
CA ASP A 31 -8.33 -8.31 4.90
C ASP A 31 -7.60 -6.97 4.98
N VAL A 32 -6.37 -7.00 5.49
CA VAL A 32 -5.53 -5.81 5.67
C VAL A 32 -5.01 -5.26 4.33
N ALA A 33 -4.93 -6.12 3.30
CA ALA A 33 -4.47 -5.73 1.96
C ALA A 33 -5.60 -5.20 1.07
N ILE A 34 -6.72 -4.79 1.65
CA ILE A 34 -7.89 -4.32 0.88
C ILE A 34 -7.56 -3.12 -0.03
N ASP A 35 -6.65 -2.23 0.39
CA ASP A 35 -6.17 -1.10 -0.41
C ASP A 35 -5.48 -1.53 -1.71
N GLN A 36 -4.97 -2.76 -1.74
CA GLN A 36 -4.31 -3.38 -2.90
C GLN A 36 -5.21 -4.39 -3.62
N GLY A 37 -6.52 -4.25 -3.49
CA GLY A 37 -7.50 -5.14 -4.08
C GLY A 37 -7.90 -6.36 -3.23
N GLY A 38 -7.31 -6.51 -2.03
CA GLY A 38 -7.60 -7.58 -1.08
C GLY A 38 -7.01 -8.94 -1.44
N CYS A 39 -6.68 -9.74 -0.42
CA CYS A 39 -6.14 -11.09 -0.55
C CYS A 39 -7.22 -12.18 -0.61
N VAL A 40 -8.48 -11.85 -0.38
CA VAL A 40 -9.61 -12.77 -0.40
C VAL A 40 -10.47 -12.48 -1.62
N GLU A 41 -10.86 -13.51 -2.36
CA GLU A 41 -11.66 -13.37 -3.58
C GLU A 41 -12.96 -12.60 -3.37
N THR A 42 -13.56 -12.74 -2.18
CA THR A 42 -14.81 -12.09 -1.79
C THR A 42 -14.63 -10.76 -1.08
N SER A 43 -13.39 -10.25 -0.94
CA SER A 43 -13.12 -8.98 -0.30
C SER A 43 -13.67 -7.79 -1.11
N LYS A 44 -14.34 -6.89 -0.40
CA LYS A 44 -14.85 -5.60 -0.91
C LYS A 44 -14.50 -4.51 0.10
N PRO A 45 -14.01 -3.34 -0.34
CA PRO A 45 -13.71 -2.24 0.57
C PRO A 45 -14.94 -1.84 1.39
N THR A 46 -14.72 -1.62 2.68
CA THR A 46 -15.73 -1.12 3.63
C THR A 46 -15.25 0.16 4.32
N THR A 47 -16.12 0.79 5.07
CA THR A 47 -15.85 2.03 5.81
C THR A 47 -16.02 1.82 7.29
N HIS A 48 -15.51 2.72 8.12
CA HIS A 48 -15.72 2.67 9.59
C HIS A 48 -17.19 2.74 9.98
N GLY A 49 -18.04 3.43 9.20
CA GLY A 49 -19.49 3.52 9.46
C GLY A 49 -20.24 2.23 9.13
N ASN A 50 -19.73 1.39 8.23
CA ASN A 50 -20.28 0.10 7.87
C ASN A 50 -19.16 -0.91 7.63
N PRO A 51 -18.50 -1.39 8.71
CA PRO A 51 -17.19 -2.03 8.63
C PRO A 51 -17.22 -3.49 8.18
N THR A 52 -18.34 -4.18 8.32
CA THR A 52 -18.42 -5.63 8.10
C THR A 52 -19.57 -6.02 7.18
N TYR A 53 -19.42 -7.18 6.53
CA TYR A 53 -20.48 -7.88 5.79
C TYR A 53 -20.27 -9.39 5.90
N ILE A 54 -21.27 -10.18 5.51
CA ILE A 54 -21.23 -11.64 5.63
C ILE A 54 -21.30 -12.27 4.22
N VAL A 55 -20.44 -13.24 3.95
CA VAL A 55 -20.48 -14.10 2.76
C VAL A 55 -20.29 -15.53 3.20
N ASP A 56 -21.18 -16.43 2.79
CA ASP A 56 -21.15 -17.87 3.14
C ASP A 56 -20.94 -18.11 4.67
N ASP A 57 -21.69 -17.39 5.51
CA ASP A 57 -21.63 -17.38 6.98
C ASP A 57 -20.27 -16.95 7.60
N VAL A 58 -19.36 -16.36 6.79
CA VAL A 58 -18.08 -15.80 7.24
C VAL A 58 -18.16 -14.28 7.27
N VAL A 59 -17.81 -13.68 8.40
CA VAL A 59 -17.77 -12.22 8.59
C VAL A 59 -16.53 -11.66 7.92
N HIS A 60 -16.69 -10.64 7.08
CA HIS A 60 -15.59 -9.92 6.44
C HIS A 60 -15.45 -8.53 7.04
N TYR A 61 -14.25 -8.17 7.47
CA TYR A 61 -13.83 -6.84 7.88
C TYR A 61 -12.77 -6.34 6.91
N CYS A 62 -13.12 -5.36 6.07
CA CYS A 62 -12.30 -4.89 4.96
C CYS A 62 -12.24 -3.36 4.91
N VAL A 63 -12.07 -2.72 6.06
CA VAL A 63 -12.00 -1.25 6.14
C VAL A 63 -10.71 -0.77 5.47
N ALA A 64 -10.82 0.03 4.42
CA ALA A 64 -9.70 0.51 3.62
C ALA A 64 -8.74 1.41 4.43
N ASN A 65 -9.23 2.11 5.45
CA ASN A 65 -8.41 2.94 6.34
C ASN A 65 -8.51 2.45 7.79
N MET A 66 -8.03 1.24 8.07
CA MET A 66 -8.03 0.68 9.43
C MET A 66 -7.31 1.58 10.45
N PRO A 67 -6.16 2.22 10.13
CA PRO A 67 -5.50 3.16 11.05
C PRO A 67 -6.35 4.35 11.47
N GLY A 68 -7.33 4.73 10.67
CA GLY A 68 -8.30 5.78 11.00
C GLY A 68 -9.19 5.47 12.21
N GLY A 69 -9.32 4.19 12.59
CA GLY A 69 -10.02 3.76 13.81
C GLY A 69 -9.26 4.07 15.11
N VAL A 70 -7.95 4.34 15.02
CA VAL A 70 -7.08 4.72 16.16
C VAL A 70 -6.22 5.92 15.80
N PRO A 71 -6.81 7.07 15.48
CA PRO A 71 -6.15 8.17 14.78
C PRO A 71 -4.96 8.73 15.55
N ARG A 72 -5.04 8.84 16.87
CA ARG A 72 -3.93 9.35 17.70
C ARG A 72 -2.70 8.46 17.58
N THR A 73 -2.85 7.16 17.79
CA THR A 73 -1.73 6.20 17.72
C THR A 73 -1.13 6.16 16.32
N SER A 74 -1.98 6.10 15.30
CA SER A 74 -1.57 6.05 13.90
C SER A 74 -0.82 7.31 13.47
N THR A 75 -1.26 8.49 13.90
CA THR A 75 -0.60 9.76 13.60
C THR A 75 0.81 9.80 14.18
N PHE A 76 0.99 9.44 15.45
CA PHE A 76 2.32 9.41 16.07
C PHE A 76 3.23 8.37 15.39
N ALA A 77 2.73 7.17 15.11
CA ALA A 77 3.50 6.12 14.44
C ALA A 77 3.95 6.56 13.04
N LEU A 78 3.03 7.10 12.23
CA LEU A 78 3.34 7.58 10.90
C LEU A 78 4.33 8.75 10.92
N ASN A 79 4.11 9.72 11.83
CA ASN A 79 5.00 10.87 11.97
C ASN A 79 6.42 10.44 12.35
N GLN A 80 6.59 9.53 13.31
CA GLN A 80 7.91 9.01 13.69
C GLN A 80 8.60 8.28 12.52
N ALA A 81 7.86 7.53 11.71
CA ALA A 81 8.40 6.82 10.57
C ALA A 81 8.80 7.75 9.40
N THR A 82 8.05 8.84 9.18
CA THR A 82 8.24 9.71 8.00
C THR A 82 9.10 10.95 8.28
N LEU A 83 9.10 11.47 9.51
CA LEU A 83 9.82 12.68 9.90
C LEU A 83 11.32 12.65 9.56
N PRO A 84 12.07 11.54 9.79
CA PRO A 84 13.49 11.49 9.44
C PRO A 84 13.76 11.73 7.95
N TYR A 85 12.88 11.26 7.08
CA TYR A 85 12.99 11.49 5.63
C TYR A 85 12.62 12.92 5.25
N LEU A 86 11.57 13.49 5.86
CA LEU A 86 11.22 14.89 5.69
C LEU A 86 12.38 15.81 6.09
N MET A 87 13.02 15.53 7.22
CA MET A 87 14.18 16.30 7.68
C MET A 87 15.39 16.17 6.73
N LYS A 88 15.62 14.99 6.15
CA LYS A 88 16.64 14.82 5.10
C LYS A 88 16.36 15.74 3.89
N LEU A 89 15.09 15.76 3.43
CA LEU A 89 14.69 16.62 2.30
C LEU A 89 14.84 18.11 2.63
N ALA A 90 14.40 18.54 3.81
CA ALA A 90 14.47 19.93 4.24
C ALA A 90 15.91 20.43 4.38
N ASN A 91 16.79 19.61 4.96
CA ASN A 91 18.18 20.03 5.24
C ASN A 91 19.11 19.92 4.03
N LYS A 92 18.89 18.97 3.13
CA LYS A 92 19.80 18.69 2.00
C LYS A 92 19.25 19.07 0.62
N GLY A 93 17.96 19.35 0.52
CA GLY A 93 17.25 19.40 -0.73
C GLY A 93 17.02 18.00 -1.32
N TYR A 94 16.01 17.87 -2.20
CA TYR A 94 15.58 16.54 -2.68
C TYR A 94 16.65 15.81 -3.51
N GLN A 95 17.38 16.51 -4.36
CA GLN A 95 18.39 15.89 -5.23
C GLN A 95 19.48 15.21 -4.40
N LYS A 96 20.06 15.91 -3.43
CA LYS A 96 21.11 15.37 -2.58
C LYS A 96 20.59 14.28 -1.66
N ALA A 97 19.44 14.50 -1.01
CA ALA A 97 18.83 13.53 -0.10
C ALA A 97 18.53 12.19 -0.77
N LEU A 98 18.01 12.21 -2.00
CA LEU A 98 17.69 11.01 -2.77
C LEU A 98 18.95 10.35 -3.36
N SER A 99 19.94 11.13 -3.79
CA SER A 99 21.17 10.58 -4.37
C SER A 99 22.05 9.84 -3.34
N GLU A 100 21.99 10.23 -2.07
CA GLU A 100 22.76 9.64 -0.99
C GLU A 100 22.14 8.34 -0.43
N ASP A 101 20.88 8.05 -0.75
CA ASP A 101 20.13 6.93 -0.16
C ASP A 101 19.31 6.21 -1.23
N LYS A 102 19.80 5.02 -1.66
CA LYS A 102 19.16 4.20 -2.71
C LYS A 102 17.73 3.80 -2.36
N ASN A 103 17.44 3.54 -1.07
CA ASN A 103 16.10 3.15 -0.65
C ASN A 103 15.15 4.35 -0.70
N PHE A 104 15.66 5.53 -0.38
CA PHE A 104 14.89 6.76 -0.49
C PHE A 104 14.66 7.15 -1.97
N LEU A 105 15.67 6.98 -2.82
CA LEU A 105 15.57 7.19 -4.26
C LEU A 105 14.53 6.27 -4.92
N ALA A 106 14.38 5.04 -4.43
CA ALA A 106 13.37 4.11 -4.93
C ALA A 106 11.92 4.60 -4.72
N GLY A 107 11.71 5.56 -3.82
CA GLY A 107 10.43 6.24 -3.61
C GLY A 107 10.11 7.35 -4.62
N LEU A 108 11.05 7.70 -5.51
CA LEU A 108 10.84 8.72 -6.53
C LEU A 108 9.94 8.18 -7.65
N ASN A 109 8.70 8.64 -7.72
CA ASN A 109 7.73 8.15 -8.71
C ASN A 109 7.71 8.98 -10.00
N VAL A 110 7.88 10.30 -9.88
CA VAL A 110 7.86 11.24 -11.01
C VAL A 110 8.91 12.32 -10.78
N HIS A 111 9.69 12.66 -11.79
CA HIS A 111 10.63 13.77 -11.77
C HIS A 111 10.61 14.52 -13.08
N LYS A 112 10.36 15.85 -13.04
CA LYS A 112 10.32 16.73 -14.22
C LYS A 112 9.51 16.15 -15.40
N GLY A 113 8.34 15.55 -15.11
CA GLY A 113 7.46 14.96 -16.12
C GLY A 113 7.82 13.52 -16.54
N HIS A 114 8.91 12.94 -16.06
CA HIS A 114 9.30 11.56 -16.33
C HIS A 114 8.81 10.62 -15.23
N VAL A 115 8.22 9.48 -15.62
CA VAL A 115 7.81 8.44 -14.68
C VAL A 115 9.03 7.59 -14.31
N THR A 116 9.37 7.57 -13.03
CA THR A 116 10.57 6.92 -12.49
C THR A 116 10.26 5.70 -11.61
N TYR A 117 9.00 5.31 -11.54
CA TYR A 117 8.57 4.07 -10.87
C TYR A 117 7.98 3.10 -11.90
N LYS A 118 8.68 1.97 -12.10
CA LYS A 118 8.39 1.04 -13.19
C LYS A 118 6.95 0.49 -13.15
N ALA A 119 6.44 0.12 -11.97
CA ALA A 119 5.09 -0.42 -11.86
C ALA A 119 4.01 0.58 -12.30
N VAL A 120 4.20 1.88 -12.03
CA VAL A 120 3.32 2.94 -12.51
C VAL A 120 3.44 3.11 -14.02
N ALA A 121 4.67 3.12 -14.54
CA ALA A 121 4.90 3.22 -15.99
C ALA A 121 4.20 2.09 -16.75
N ASP A 122 4.33 0.85 -16.27
CA ASP A 122 3.75 -0.34 -16.90
C ASP A 122 2.20 -0.29 -16.91
N VAL A 123 1.57 0.15 -15.80
CA VAL A 123 0.10 0.22 -15.69
C VAL A 123 -0.49 1.29 -16.60
N PHE A 124 0.16 2.45 -16.71
CA PHE A 124 -0.36 3.59 -17.47
C PHE A 124 0.22 3.70 -18.88
N GLY A 125 1.08 2.76 -19.30
CA GLY A 125 1.71 2.79 -20.62
C GLY A 125 2.69 3.96 -20.81
N HIS A 126 3.28 4.46 -19.73
CA HIS A 126 4.26 5.53 -19.80
C HIS A 126 5.69 5.00 -20.00
N GLN A 127 6.53 5.81 -20.63
CA GLN A 127 7.95 5.50 -20.71
C GLN A 127 8.58 5.56 -19.31
N TYR A 128 9.22 4.47 -18.89
CA TYR A 128 9.99 4.43 -17.66
C TYR A 128 11.36 5.07 -17.84
N VAL A 129 11.77 5.88 -16.88
CA VAL A 129 13.13 6.44 -16.80
C VAL A 129 13.73 6.03 -15.46
N ASP A 130 14.97 5.52 -15.48
CA ASP A 130 15.66 5.16 -14.25
C ASP A 130 15.77 6.36 -13.30
N PRO A 131 15.37 6.25 -12.01
CA PRO A 131 15.39 7.36 -11.08
C PRO A 131 16.78 7.95 -10.85
N ALA A 132 17.84 7.14 -10.92
CA ALA A 132 19.22 7.62 -10.77
C ALA A 132 19.70 8.43 -12.01
N GLN A 133 19.10 8.20 -13.15
CA GLN A 133 19.34 9.01 -14.36
C GLN A 133 18.48 10.30 -14.32
N ALA A 134 17.20 10.16 -13.97
CA ALA A 134 16.26 11.28 -13.95
C ALA A 134 16.68 12.39 -12.98
N ILE A 135 17.21 12.04 -11.80
CA ILE A 135 17.56 13.03 -10.77
C ILE A 135 18.81 13.86 -11.10
N LYS A 136 19.63 13.43 -12.08
CA LYS A 136 20.82 14.15 -12.53
C LYS A 136 20.50 15.25 -13.55
N ASN A 137 19.34 15.19 -14.17
CA ASN A 137 18.82 16.13 -15.14
C ASN A 137 17.93 17.19 -14.45
#